data_f4576dbce833320c7a0a6295d42141a4
#
_entry.id   f4576dbce833320c7a0a6295d42141a4
#
_cell.length_a   1.000
_cell.length_b   1.000
_cell.length_c   1.000
_cell.angle_alpha   90.00
_cell.angle_beta   90.00
_cell.angle_gamma   90.00
#
_symmetry.space_group_name_H-M   'P 1'
#
loop_
_entity.id
_entity.type
_entity.pdbx_description
1 polymer ?
#
loop_
_entity_poly.entity_id
_entity_poly.type
_entity_poly.pdbx_seq_one_letter_code
_entity_poly.pdbx_strand_id
1 'polypeptide(L)'
;MNILFLTKSFGIGGVEVVTMTLAKTFAKHGHQVGIFSFYRADDILEKQLPKDIPLYIAHGYKNSRENISMLRQLLVDKKIEVVINQWGLPFLPIRVINQARNGLKVKVISVYHNQVDTNGKLKACDQAIERCQNPLLRSVLEVKKFLVKSITSYSMRYVYKHSDVYEVLSPSFIELFKKFTGIKNPTKLVAQTNPITIDGSVQSEKITNVDKKEKEIIYVGRLDFVQKRVYRVIDTWNYLEERFPDWRLTIVGDGEDRENLENHVSCLGLKRVSFEGFQNPLNYYKRASMLLLTSDFEGFGLVIIEGMSFGVVPFVYGSYPAVYDIIDDNINGFILPMTEKGYDAAQMARKMADVMKCPERWLQLSKNAISKSNLFSLENVYSQWKNNLDKMNVGG
;
A
#
# COMPACT_ATOMS: atom_id res chain seq x y z
N MET A 1 8.23 25.11 4.79
CA MET A 1 6.81 25.06 5.17
C MET A 1 6.64 24.31 6.48
N ASN A 2 5.55 24.60 7.20
CA ASN A 2 5.15 23.89 8.41
C ASN A 2 4.02 22.91 8.05
N ILE A 3 4.31 21.60 8.15
CA ILE A 3 3.45 20.52 7.64
C ILE A 3 3.05 19.60 8.78
N LEU A 4 1.77 19.24 8.85
CA LEU A 4 1.24 18.29 9.81
C LEU A 4 0.65 17.08 9.09
N PHE A 5 1.25 15.90 9.27
CA PHE A 5 0.63 14.65 8.86
C PHE A 5 -0.42 14.24 9.88
N LEU A 6 -1.58 13.79 9.41
CA LEU A 6 -2.66 13.32 10.27
C LEU A 6 -3.01 11.87 9.92
N THR A 7 -2.95 10.99 10.94
CA THR A 7 -3.29 9.57 10.82
C THR A 7 -4.44 9.19 11.77
N LYS A 8 -5.10 8.08 11.51
CA LYS A 8 -6.10 7.52 12.43
C LYS A 8 -5.43 6.93 13.66
N SER A 9 -4.41 6.11 13.45
CA SER A 9 -3.60 5.46 14.47
C SER A 9 -2.13 5.64 14.14
N PHE A 10 -1.25 5.51 15.13
CA PHE A 10 0.18 5.44 14.90
C PHE A 10 0.71 4.15 15.52
N GLY A 11 1.28 3.29 14.66
CA GLY A 11 1.80 1.97 14.97
C GLY A 11 2.24 1.28 13.67
N ILE A 12 2.48 -0.03 13.68
CA ILE A 12 2.91 -0.76 12.48
C ILE A 12 1.76 -0.90 11.49
N GLY A 13 1.95 -0.31 10.30
CA GLY A 13 1.02 -0.41 9.17
C GLY A 13 1.60 0.27 7.94
N GLY A 14 1.13 -0.11 6.73
CA GLY A 14 1.66 0.46 5.49
C GLY A 14 1.48 1.97 5.38
N VAL A 15 0.35 2.51 5.84
CA VAL A 15 0.07 3.96 5.82
C VAL A 15 0.98 4.70 6.80
N GLU A 16 1.18 4.14 7.99
CA GLU A 16 1.99 4.72 9.04
C GLU A 16 3.48 4.70 8.68
N VAL A 17 3.96 3.63 8.07
CA VAL A 17 5.35 3.54 7.55
C VAL A 17 5.57 4.56 6.44
N VAL A 18 4.65 4.70 5.49
CA VAL A 18 4.70 5.74 4.44
C VAL A 18 4.68 7.13 5.06
N THR A 19 3.80 7.37 6.05
CA THR A 19 3.71 8.66 6.76
C THR A 19 5.03 9.03 7.43
N MET A 20 5.62 8.09 8.17
CA MET A 20 6.92 8.29 8.81
C MET A 20 8.04 8.57 7.79
N THR A 21 8.05 7.81 6.70
CA THR A 21 9.05 7.96 5.62
C THR A 21 8.93 9.34 4.95
N LEU A 22 7.72 9.76 4.61
CA LEU A 22 7.46 11.09 4.06
C LEU A 22 7.83 12.19 5.07
N ALA A 23 7.44 12.05 6.34
CA ALA A 23 7.76 13.03 7.38
C ALA A 23 9.29 13.23 7.52
N LYS A 24 10.06 12.14 7.56
CA LYS A 24 11.53 12.18 7.55
C LYS A 24 12.09 12.86 6.31
N THR A 25 11.53 12.53 5.14
CA THR A 25 11.97 13.11 3.86
C THR A 25 11.70 14.62 3.81
N PHE A 26 10.51 15.04 4.20
CA PHE A 26 10.17 16.48 4.25
C PHE A 26 11.04 17.25 5.25
N ALA A 27 11.30 16.68 6.44
CA ALA A 27 12.19 17.29 7.44
C ALA A 27 13.62 17.45 6.88
N LYS A 28 14.14 16.42 6.21
CA LYS A 28 15.46 16.46 5.52
C LYS A 28 15.55 17.58 4.47
N HIS A 29 14.42 17.93 3.83
CA HIS A 29 14.35 19.04 2.86
C HIS A 29 14.00 20.40 3.50
N GLY A 30 14.15 20.54 4.82
CA GLY A 30 14.02 21.81 5.52
C GLY A 30 12.60 22.23 5.89
N HIS A 31 11.62 21.34 5.78
CA HIS A 31 10.28 21.59 6.30
C HIS A 31 10.22 21.34 7.82
N GLN A 32 9.39 22.10 8.53
CA GLN A 32 9.01 21.78 9.90
C GLN A 32 7.85 20.79 9.86
N VAL A 33 8.05 19.60 10.41
CA VAL A 33 7.10 18.49 10.27
C VAL A 33 6.65 17.99 11.63
N GLY A 34 5.37 17.67 11.77
CA GLY A 34 4.81 16.95 12.91
C GLY A 34 3.83 15.87 12.46
N ILE A 35 3.52 14.96 13.34
CA ILE A 35 2.51 13.92 13.12
C ILE A 35 1.44 14.03 14.20
N PHE A 36 0.16 14.08 13.79
CA PHE A 36 -1.00 14.02 14.67
C PHE A 36 -1.72 12.70 14.46
N SER A 37 -1.95 11.95 15.53
CA SER A 37 -2.68 10.69 15.47
C SER A 37 -3.84 10.69 16.46
N PHE A 38 -4.98 10.10 16.07
CA PHE A 38 -6.14 10.04 16.99
C PHE A 38 -5.89 9.08 18.16
N TYR A 39 -5.08 8.03 17.97
CA TYR A 39 -4.64 7.17 19.07
C TYR A 39 -3.32 6.46 18.72
N ARG A 40 -2.65 5.94 19.74
CA ARG A 40 -1.46 5.11 19.62
C ARG A 40 -1.90 3.64 19.48
N ALA A 41 -1.46 2.96 18.42
CA ALA A 41 -1.72 1.54 18.25
C ALA A 41 -0.63 0.67 18.92
N ASP A 42 0.63 1.04 18.72
CA ASP A 42 1.83 0.51 19.37
C ASP A 42 2.92 1.58 19.40
N ASP A 43 4.07 1.29 20.00
CA ASP A 43 5.18 2.21 20.13
C ASP A 43 6.38 1.92 19.20
N ILE A 44 6.24 0.94 18.32
CA ILE A 44 7.36 0.43 17.51
C ILE A 44 7.85 1.49 16.50
N LEU A 45 6.92 2.12 15.77
CA LEU A 45 7.28 3.20 14.86
C LEU A 45 7.63 4.48 15.59
N GLU A 46 7.01 4.77 16.74
CA GLU A 46 7.31 5.94 17.54
C GLU A 46 8.78 5.96 18.00
N LYS A 47 9.31 4.80 18.41
CA LYS A 47 10.73 4.65 18.78
C LYS A 47 11.71 4.92 17.63
N GLN A 48 11.22 4.87 16.40
CA GLN A 48 12.01 5.13 15.18
C GLN A 48 11.86 6.57 14.68
N LEU A 49 10.98 7.38 15.29
CA LEU A 49 10.82 8.78 14.90
C LEU A 49 12.05 9.60 15.33
N PRO A 50 12.59 10.45 14.45
CA PRO A 50 13.57 11.46 14.83
C PRO A 50 13.01 12.41 15.91
N LYS A 51 13.87 12.89 16.81
CA LYS A 51 13.46 13.78 17.90
C LYS A 51 12.89 15.13 17.45
N ASP A 52 13.22 15.55 16.25
CA ASP A 52 12.74 16.78 15.61
C ASP A 52 11.38 16.62 14.92
N ILE A 53 10.83 15.42 14.85
CA ILE A 53 9.48 15.13 14.33
C ILE A 53 8.56 14.75 15.50
N PRO A 54 7.84 15.71 16.11
CA PRO A 54 6.97 15.43 17.24
C PRO A 54 5.72 14.63 16.83
N LEU A 55 5.34 13.68 17.69
CA LEU A 55 4.09 12.93 17.59
C LEU A 55 3.10 13.46 18.63
N TYR A 56 1.93 13.88 18.16
CA TYR A 56 0.82 14.37 18.99
C TYR A 56 -0.31 13.33 18.99
N ILE A 57 -0.69 12.85 20.16
CA ILE A 57 -1.75 11.86 20.33
C ILE A 57 -3.02 12.51 20.87
N ALA A 58 -4.11 12.39 20.14
CA ALA A 58 -5.41 12.91 20.51
C ALA A 58 -6.15 11.99 21.52
N HIS A 59 -7.37 12.35 21.88
CA HIS A 59 -8.21 11.65 22.85
C HIS A 59 -9.12 10.59 22.20
N GLY A 60 -8.54 9.76 21.32
CA GLY A 60 -9.24 8.70 20.61
C GLY A 60 -9.89 9.13 19.28
N TYR A 61 -10.36 8.15 18.50
CA TYR A 61 -10.91 8.37 17.16
C TYR A 61 -12.37 8.85 17.22
N LYS A 62 -12.55 10.13 17.54
CA LYS A 62 -13.87 10.79 17.68
C LYS A 62 -13.81 12.27 17.28
N ASN A 63 -14.94 12.79 16.79
CA ASN A 63 -15.13 14.22 16.52
C ASN A 63 -15.60 14.91 17.83
N SER A 64 -14.65 15.20 18.70
CA SER A 64 -14.93 15.83 20.01
C SER A 64 -14.35 17.24 20.10
N ARG A 65 -14.88 18.05 21.01
CA ARG A 65 -14.38 19.40 21.27
C ARG A 65 -12.90 19.39 21.68
N GLU A 66 -12.49 18.41 22.48
CA GLU A 66 -11.10 18.24 22.93
C GLU A 66 -10.16 18.02 21.74
N ASN A 67 -10.49 17.08 20.83
CA ASN A 67 -9.68 16.82 19.65
C ASN A 67 -9.61 18.02 18.70
N ILE A 68 -10.74 18.71 18.49
CA ILE A 68 -10.78 19.92 17.65
C ILE A 68 -9.95 21.03 18.27
N SER A 69 -10.09 21.28 19.59
CA SER A 69 -9.32 22.32 20.31
C SER A 69 -7.82 22.02 20.30
N MET A 70 -7.44 20.77 20.59
CA MET A 70 -6.05 20.33 20.54
C MET A 70 -5.43 20.53 19.15
N LEU A 71 -6.14 20.08 18.09
CA LEU A 71 -5.66 20.27 16.72
C LEU A 71 -5.58 21.76 16.38
N ARG A 72 -6.60 22.56 16.70
CA ARG A 72 -6.59 24.02 16.46
C ARG A 72 -5.42 24.71 17.14
N GLN A 73 -5.17 24.41 18.41
CA GLN A 73 -4.03 24.95 19.15
C GLN A 73 -2.72 24.62 18.43
N LEU A 74 -2.55 23.38 18.00
CA LEU A 74 -1.38 22.94 17.25
C LEU A 74 -1.23 23.68 15.92
N LEU A 75 -2.33 23.85 15.15
CA LEU A 75 -2.31 24.61 13.89
C LEU A 75 -1.82 26.05 14.09
N VAL A 76 -2.22 26.69 15.18
CA VAL A 76 -1.85 28.08 15.52
C VAL A 76 -0.41 28.15 16.03
N ASP A 77 -0.08 27.37 17.07
CA ASP A 77 1.22 27.47 17.77
C ASP A 77 2.39 27.07 16.85
N LYS A 78 2.19 26.06 16.01
CA LYS A 78 3.21 25.60 15.07
C LYS A 78 3.10 26.28 13.68
N LYS A 79 2.18 27.24 13.53
CA LYS A 79 1.94 27.98 12.27
C LYS A 79 1.81 27.03 11.10
N ILE A 80 1.03 25.95 11.25
CA ILE A 80 0.87 24.92 10.22
C ILE A 80 0.25 25.55 8.97
N GLU A 81 0.87 25.30 7.83
CA GLU A 81 0.43 25.77 6.51
C GLU A 81 -0.36 24.70 5.76
N VAL A 82 0.04 23.41 5.95
CA VAL A 82 -0.58 22.28 5.27
C VAL A 82 -0.83 21.13 6.25
N VAL A 83 -2.04 20.56 6.21
CA VAL A 83 -2.38 19.28 6.86
C VAL A 83 -2.49 18.21 5.78
N ILE A 84 -1.68 17.16 5.88
CA ILE A 84 -1.75 15.97 5.02
C ILE A 84 -2.51 14.88 5.76
N ASN A 85 -3.80 14.73 5.42
CA ASN A 85 -4.69 13.73 5.96
C ASN A 85 -4.46 12.38 5.27
N GLN A 86 -3.79 11.46 5.92
CA GLN A 86 -3.49 10.12 5.41
C GLN A 86 -4.69 9.15 5.44
N TRP A 87 -5.86 9.62 5.87
CA TRP A 87 -7.12 8.85 5.93
C TRP A 87 -8.19 9.50 5.06
N GLY A 88 -7.96 9.51 3.75
CA GLY A 88 -8.77 10.19 2.73
C GLY A 88 -10.14 9.58 2.43
N LEU A 89 -10.63 8.60 3.20
CA LEU A 89 -11.97 8.04 3.00
C LEU A 89 -12.97 8.38 4.11
N PRO A 90 -12.66 8.18 5.43
CA PRO A 90 -13.64 8.42 6.48
C PRO A 90 -13.96 9.91 6.68
N PHE A 91 -15.21 10.21 7.02
CA PHE A 91 -15.66 11.59 7.32
C PHE A 91 -14.95 12.23 8.51
N LEU A 92 -14.61 11.42 9.52
CA LEU A 92 -14.21 11.93 10.83
C LEU A 92 -12.93 12.78 10.76
N PRO A 93 -11.82 12.33 10.14
CA PRO A 93 -10.60 13.14 10.10
C PRO A 93 -10.82 14.50 9.43
N ILE A 94 -11.44 14.51 8.25
CA ILE A 94 -11.65 15.76 7.50
C ILE A 94 -12.61 16.72 8.23
N ARG A 95 -13.58 16.20 8.98
CA ARG A 95 -14.46 17.02 9.83
C ARG A 95 -13.71 17.69 10.96
N VAL A 96 -12.88 16.93 11.69
CA VAL A 96 -12.05 17.47 12.76
C VAL A 96 -11.10 18.53 12.23
N ILE A 97 -10.43 18.24 11.10
CA ILE A 97 -9.51 19.20 10.46
C ILE A 97 -10.23 20.50 10.08
N ASN A 98 -11.38 20.40 9.39
CA ASN A 98 -12.09 21.59 8.92
C ASN A 98 -12.68 22.44 10.07
N GLN A 99 -13.09 21.80 11.15
CA GLN A 99 -13.52 22.53 12.35
C GLN A 99 -12.33 23.20 13.04
N ALA A 100 -11.19 22.51 13.16
CA ALA A 100 -9.98 23.07 13.77
C ALA A 100 -9.38 24.23 12.95
N ARG A 101 -9.37 24.12 11.61
CA ARG A 101 -8.82 25.17 10.72
C ARG A 101 -9.78 26.32 10.42
N ASN A 102 -11.00 26.32 10.95
CA ASN A 102 -11.97 27.36 10.65
C ASN A 102 -11.42 28.78 10.97
N GLY A 103 -11.41 29.66 9.98
CA GLY A 103 -10.81 30.99 10.08
C GLY A 103 -9.27 31.03 9.95
N LEU A 104 -8.60 29.91 9.70
CA LEU A 104 -7.16 29.84 9.46
C LEU A 104 -6.84 29.58 7.97
N LYS A 105 -5.72 30.09 7.50
CA LYS A 105 -5.22 29.85 6.11
C LYS A 105 -4.43 28.52 6.04
N VAL A 106 -5.04 27.41 6.46
CA VAL A 106 -4.43 26.09 6.41
C VAL A 106 -5.00 25.30 5.25
N LYS A 107 -4.16 24.78 4.37
CA LYS A 107 -4.55 23.89 3.26
C LYS A 107 -4.64 22.45 3.72
N VAL A 108 -5.49 21.66 3.06
CA VAL A 108 -5.66 20.23 3.38
C VAL A 108 -5.51 19.38 2.14
N ILE A 109 -4.58 18.44 2.18
CA ILE A 109 -4.43 17.35 1.22
C ILE A 109 -4.99 16.08 1.88
N SER A 110 -5.93 15.38 1.23
CA SER A 110 -6.40 14.09 1.72
C SER A 110 -5.93 12.98 0.79
N VAL A 111 -5.20 12.01 1.33
CA VAL A 111 -4.63 10.88 0.59
C VAL A 111 -5.45 9.61 0.85
N TYR A 112 -5.85 8.92 -0.21
CA TYR A 112 -6.55 7.65 -0.12
C TYR A 112 -5.61 6.50 -0.44
N HIS A 113 -5.25 5.71 0.58
CA HIS A 113 -4.24 4.66 0.51
C HIS A 113 -4.74 3.30 0.06
N ASN A 114 -5.90 3.23 -0.62
CA ASN A 114 -6.43 1.95 -1.10
C ASN A 114 -6.95 2.06 -2.53
N GLN A 115 -7.30 0.93 -3.14
CA GLN A 115 -8.01 0.92 -4.41
C GLN A 115 -9.35 1.65 -4.26
N VAL A 116 -9.67 2.50 -5.25
CA VAL A 116 -10.78 3.48 -5.13
C VAL A 116 -12.16 2.82 -5.02
N ASP A 117 -12.42 1.79 -5.80
CA ASP A 117 -13.73 1.17 -5.97
C ASP A 117 -13.92 -0.10 -5.12
N THR A 118 -12.91 -0.45 -4.31
CA THR A 118 -12.99 -1.62 -3.44
C THR A 118 -12.34 -1.39 -2.07
N ASN A 119 -12.75 -2.19 -1.09
CA ASN A 119 -12.16 -2.26 0.24
C ASN A 119 -12.56 -3.58 0.90
N GLY A 120 -12.04 -3.88 2.09
CA GLY A 120 -12.32 -5.11 2.80
C GLY A 120 -13.83 -5.37 3.03
N LYS A 121 -14.64 -4.33 3.29
CA LYS A 121 -16.10 -4.49 3.48
C LYS A 121 -16.82 -4.88 2.18
N LEU A 122 -16.45 -4.28 1.06
CA LEU A 122 -17.01 -4.62 -0.26
C LEU A 122 -16.62 -6.04 -0.65
N LYS A 123 -15.34 -6.42 -0.47
CA LYS A 123 -14.88 -7.78 -0.73
C LYS A 123 -15.52 -8.83 0.16
N ALA A 124 -15.77 -8.53 1.44
CA ALA A 124 -16.53 -9.41 2.32
C ALA A 124 -17.97 -9.61 1.82
N CYS A 125 -18.62 -8.57 1.27
CA CYS A 125 -19.93 -8.71 0.63
C CYS A 125 -19.86 -9.60 -0.61
N ASP A 126 -18.84 -9.42 -1.48
CA ASP A 126 -18.63 -10.26 -2.68
C ASP A 126 -18.49 -11.73 -2.31
N GLN A 127 -17.65 -12.05 -1.35
CA GLN A 127 -17.45 -13.42 -0.87
C GLN A 127 -18.70 -14.03 -0.26
N ALA A 128 -19.46 -13.24 0.51
CA ALA A 128 -20.74 -13.70 1.07
C ALA A 128 -21.76 -14.02 -0.03
N ILE A 129 -21.81 -13.20 -1.09
CA ILE A 129 -22.68 -13.42 -2.26
C ILE A 129 -22.26 -14.68 -3.04
N GLU A 130 -20.96 -14.85 -3.27
CA GLU A 130 -20.41 -16.01 -3.99
C GLU A 130 -20.70 -17.34 -3.28
N ARG A 131 -20.62 -17.37 -1.94
CA ARG A 131 -20.90 -18.55 -1.12
C ARG A 131 -22.39 -18.81 -0.88
N CYS A 132 -23.25 -17.85 -1.19
CA CYS A 132 -24.67 -17.94 -0.89
C CYS A 132 -25.43 -18.72 -1.98
N GLN A 133 -25.96 -19.89 -1.62
CA GLN A 133 -26.79 -20.71 -2.51
C GLN A 133 -28.28 -20.35 -2.47
N ASN A 134 -28.75 -19.66 -1.41
CA ASN A 134 -30.16 -19.28 -1.27
C ASN A 134 -30.45 -17.99 -2.06
N PRO A 135 -31.33 -18.00 -3.09
CA PRO A 135 -31.59 -16.83 -3.93
C PRO A 135 -32.13 -15.60 -3.17
N LEU A 136 -33.00 -15.81 -2.18
CA LEU A 136 -33.56 -14.71 -1.39
C LEU A 136 -32.49 -14.05 -0.52
N LEU A 137 -31.67 -14.86 0.16
CA LEU A 137 -30.54 -14.34 0.96
C LEU A 137 -29.51 -13.65 0.08
N ARG A 138 -29.23 -14.20 -1.11
CA ARG A 138 -28.32 -13.58 -2.11
C ARG A 138 -28.80 -12.17 -2.49
N SER A 139 -30.10 -11.99 -2.77
CA SER A 139 -30.68 -10.67 -3.07
C SER A 139 -30.49 -9.68 -1.91
N VAL A 140 -30.65 -10.12 -0.66
CA VAL A 140 -30.41 -9.30 0.53
C VAL A 140 -28.94 -8.88 0.62
N LEU A 141 -28.00 -9.81 0.33
CA LEU A 141 -26.55 -9.52 0.32
C LEU A 141 -26.17 -8.55 -0.80
N GLU A 142 -26.80 -8.63 -1.96
CA GLU A 142 -26.60 -7.68 -3.07
C GLU A 142 -27.08 -6.27 -2.70
N VAL A 143 -28.24 -6.15 -2.06
CA VAL A 143 -28.72 -4.86 -1.49
C VAL A 143 -27.74 -4.32 -0.45
N LYS A 144 -27.26 -5.17 0.47
CA LYS A 144 -26.23 -4.77 1.45
C LYS A 144 -24.96 -4.26 0.76
N LYS A 145 -24.46 -4.97 -0.26
CA LYS A 145 -23.30 -4.55 -1.04
C LYS A 145 -23.53 -3.18 -1.70
N PHE A 146 -24.70 -2.99 -2.31
CA PHE A 146 -25.08 -1.71 -2.92
C PHE A 146 -25.06 -0.56 -1.90
N LEU A 147 -25.62 -0.77 -0.70
CA LEU A 147 -25.60 0.23 0.37
C LEU A 147 -24.17 0.54 0.84
N VAL A 148 -23.35 -0.48 1.07
CA VAL A 148 -21.92 -0.30 1.45
C VAL A 148 -21.17 0.48 0.38
N LYS A 149 -21.39 0.16 -0.91
CA LYS A 149 -20.80 0.87 -2.04
C LYS A 149 -21.24 2.33 -2.08
N SER A 150 -22.51 2.59 -1.92
CA SER A 150 -23.09 3.94 -1.93
C SER A 150 -22.57 4.81 -0.78
N ILE A 151 -22.48 4.25 0.43
CA ILE A 151 -21.90 4.92 1.60
C ILE A 151 -20.42 5.22 1.37
N THR A 152 -19.67 4.26 0.82
CA THR A 152 -18.24 4.44 0.53
C THR A 152 -18.03 5.54 -0.51
N SER A 153 -18.78 5.52 -1.61
CA SER A 153 -18.75 6.55 -2.65
C SER A 153 -19.13 7.93 -2.10
N TYR A 154 -20.19 8.00 -1.29
CA TYR A 154 -20.60 9.25 -0.64
C TYR A 154 -19.52 9.79 0.30
N SER A 155 -18.89 8.91 1.10
CA SER A 155 -17.79 9.29 1.99
C SER A 155 -16.60 9.86 1.21
N MET A 156 -16.20 9.19 0.13
CA MET A 156 -15.11 9.66 -0.73
C MET A 156 -15.43 11.02 -1.37
N ARG A 157 -16.65 11.21 -1.88
CA ARG A 157 -17.12 12.51 -2.40
C ARG A 157 -17.09 13.60 -1.33
N TYR A 158 -17.49 13.27 -0.11
CA TYR A 158 -17.47 14.20 1.00
C TYR A 158 -16.04 14.66 1.31
N VAL A 159 -15.09 13.73 1.48
CA VAL A 159 -13.70 14.07 1.75
C VAL A 159 -13.10 14.87 0.60
N TYR A 160 -13.32 14.46 -0.66
CA TYR A 160 -12.90 15.20 -1.86
C TYR A 160 -13.39 16.65 -1.85
N LYS A 161 -14.69 16.87 -1.56
CA LYS A 161 -15.28 18.23 -1.54
C LYS A 161 -14.67 19.12 -0.47
N HIS A 162 -14.32 18.54 0.69
CA HIS A 162 -13.87 19.29 1.86
C HIS A 162 -12.34 19.36 2.01
N SER A 163 -11.60 18.81 1.06
CA SER A 163 -10.14 18.95 0.91
C SER A 163 -9.79 19.99 -0.14
N ASP A 164 -8.62 20.59 -0.06
CA ASP A 164 -8.08 21.48 -1.10
C ASP A 164 -7.50 20.64 -2.25
N VAL A 165 -6.83 19.53 -1.94
CA VAL A 165 -6.38 18.51 -2.89
C VAL A 165 -6.79 17.13 -2.37
N TYR A 166 -7.13 16.22 -3.28
CA TYR A 166 -7.42 14.83 -2.99
C TYR A 166 -6.48 13.92 -3.80
N GLU A 167 -5.78 13.03 -3.14
CA GLU A 167 -4.78 12.20 -3.77
C GLU A 167 -5.18 10.73 -3.81
N VAL A 168 -4.90 10.10 -4.94
CA VAL A 168 -4.93 8.65 -5.15
C VAL A 168 -3.53 8.18 -5.52
N LEU A 169 -3.20 6.91 -5.24
CA LEU A 169 -1.82 6.43 -5.29
C LEU A 169 -1.31 6.09 -6.69
N SER A 170 -2.17 6.14 -7.71
CA SER A 170 -1.79 5.70 -9.06
C SER A 170 -2.61 6.43 -10.12
N PRO A 171 -2.03 6.76 -11.28
CA PRO A 171 -2.75 7.38 -12.40
C PRO A 171 -3.97 6.57 -12.84
N SER A 172 -3.88 5.25 -12.85
CA SER A 172 -5.00 4.35 -13.19
C SER A 172 -6.20 4.47 -12.24
N PHE A 173 -6.01 5.00 -11.04
CA PHE A 173 -7.09 5.24 -10.08
C PHE A 173 -7.93 6.49 -10.39
N ILE A 174 -7.47 7.38 -11.27
CA ILE A 174 -8.21 8.60 -11.62
C ILE A 174 -9.54 8.25 -12.31
N GLU A 175 -9.52 7.37 -13.30
CA GLU A 175 -10.74 6.94 -13.99
C GLU A 175 -11.66 6.10 -13.08
N LEU A 176 -11.09 5.27 -12.22
CA LEU A 176 -11.87 4.56 -11.19
C LEU A 176 -12.56 5.53 -10.23
N PHE A 177 -11.86 6.60 -9.81
CA PHE A 177 -12.44 7.62 -8.94
C PHE A 177 -13.63 8.31 -9.60
N LYS A 178 -13.50 8.74 -10.87
CA LYS A 178 -14.59 9.35 -11.63
C LYS A 178 -15.81 8.43 -11.69
N LYS A 179 -15.59 7.18 -12.09
CA LYS A 179 -16.64 6.16 -12.22
C LYS A 179 -17.29 5.83 -10.88
N PHE A 180 -16.50 5.66 -9.82
CA PHE A 180 -16.99 5.27 -8.49
C PHE A 180 -17.72 6.39 -7.78
N THR A 181 -17.23 7.62 -7.89
CA THR A 181 -17.83 8.80 -7.23
C THR A 181 -18.89 9.51 -8.07
N GLY A 182 -18.91 9.30 -9.39
CA GLY A 182 -19.75 10.06 -10.32
C GLY A 182 -19.28 11.50 -10.59
N ILE A 183 -18.09 11.88 -10.10
CA ILE A 183 -17.52 13.22 -10.34
C ILE A 183 -16.81 13.20 -11.70
N LYS A 184 -17.41 13.81 -12.72
CA LYS A 184 -16.89 13.79 -14.10
C LYS A 184 -15.55 14.53 -14.26
N ASN A 185 -15.45 15.73 -13.69
CA ASN A 185 -14.26 16.60 -13.79
C ASN A 185 -13.69 16.91 -12.39
N PRO A 186 -12.91 16.01 -11.80
CA PRO A 186 -12.36 16.18 -10.45
C PRO A 186 -11.11 17.07 -10.48
N THR A 187 -11.27 18.39 -10.50
CA THR A 187 -10.18 19.38 -10.60
C THR A 187 -9.18 19.35 -9.43
N LYS A 188 -9.57 18.79 -8.30
CA LYS A 188 -8.73 18.65 -7.09
C LYS A 188 -8.06 17.28 -6.98
N LEU A 189 -8.32 16.36 -7.92
CA LEU A 189 -7.80 14.99 -7.88
C LEU A 189 -6.42 14.94 -8.52
N VAL A 190 -5.47 14.36 -7.79
CA VAL A 190 -4.08 14.16 -8.22
C VAL A 190 -3.67 12.71 -7.99
N ALA A 191 -2.88 12.15 -8.91
CA ALA A 191 -2.19 10.89 -8.66
C ALA A 191 -0.83 11.19 -8.03
N GLN A 192 -0.60 10.69 -6.81
CA GLN A 192 0.62 10.84 -6.06
C GLN A 192 1.07 9.48 -5.54
N THR A 193 2.16 8.95 -6.08
CA THR A 193 2.64 7.62 -5.73
C THR A 193 3.26 7.59 -4.33
N ASN A 194 3.25 6.40 -3.71
CA ASN A 194 4.01 6.18 -2.49
C ASN A 194 5.50 6.00 -2.81
N PRO A 195 6.40 6.43 -1.91
CA PRO A 195 7.83 6.18 -2.02
C PRO A 195 8.18 4.74 -1.61
N ILE A 196 9.36 4.28 -1.99
CA ILE A 196 10.03 3.15 -1.35
C ILE A 196 10.28 3.51 0.11
N THR A 197 9.84 2.64 1.03
CA THR A 197 9.88 2.94 2.47
C THR A 197 11.08 2.35 3.19
N ILE A 198 11.88 1.55 2.52
CA ILE A 198 13.12 0.97 3.06
C ILE A 198 14.21 2.03 3.03
N ASP A 199 14.94 2.13 4.13
CA ASP A 199 15.94 3.18 4.37
C ASP A 199 16.97 3.31 3.24
N GLY A 200 17.10 4.54 2.71
CA GLY A 200 17.96 4.89 1.59
C GLY A 200 19.46 4.77 1.85
N SER A 201 19.89 4.66 3.13
CA SER A 201 21.30 4.40 3.47
C SER A 201 21.81 3.07 2.88
N VAL A 202 20.89 2.15 2.58
CA VAL A 202 21.15 0.86 1.94
C VAL A 202 21.16 0.96 0.41
N GLN A 203 20.79 2.12 -0.17
CA GLN A 203 20.70 2.26 -1.64
C GLN A 203 22.05 2.13 -2.36
N SER A 204 23.15 2.53 -1.73
CA SER A 204 24.50 2.38 -2.32
C SER A 204 24.94 0.90 -2.44
N GLU A 205 24.39 0.00 -1.63
CA GLU A 205 24.64 -1.44 -1.69
C GLU A 205 23.73 -2.18 -2.69
N LYS A 206 22.70 -1.52 -3.22
CA LYS A 206 21.64 -2.15 -4.04
C LYS A 206 22.12 -2.75 -5.35
N ILE A 207 23.14 -2.16 -5.97
CA ILE A 207 23.56 -2.50 -7.35
C ILE A 207 24.68 -3.54 -7.38
N THR A 208 25.47 -3.65 -6.31
CA THR A 208 26.73 -4.43 -6.32
C THR A 208 26.54 -5.94 -6.13
N ASN A 209 25.37 -6.44 -5.79
CA ASN A 209 25.15 -7.83 -5.40
C ASN A 209 24.00 -8.56 -6.12
N VAL A 210 23.56 -8.07 -7.28
CA VAL A 210 22.49 -8.76 -8.04
C VAL A 210 22.92 -10.19 -8.40
N ASP A 211 24.20 -10.39 -8.71
CA ASP A 211 24.75 -11.70 -9.09
C ASP A 211 24.83 -12.71 -7.92
N LYS A 212 24.58 -12.27 -6.69
CA LYS A 212 24.63 -13.11 -5.47
C LYS A 212 23.28 -13.48 -4.90
N LYS A 213 22.19 -13.30 -5.68
CA LYS A 213 20.85 -13.67 -5.24
C LYS A 213 20.70 -15.18 -5.05
N GLU A 214 19.95 -15.54 -4.03
CA GLU A 214 19.63 -16.93 -3.73
C GLU A 214 18.45 -17.40 -4.57
N LYS A 215 18.38 -18.70 -4.84
CA LYS A 215 17.23 -19.35 -5.49
C LYS A 215 16.02 -19.38 -4.54
N GLU A 216 15.48 -18.20 -4.28
CA GLU A 216 14.44 -17.96 -3.29
C GLU A 216 13.30 -17.13 -3.88
N ILE A 217 12.09 -17.61 -3.70
CA ILE A 217 10.85 -16.88 -3.94
C ILE A 217 10.36 -16.37 -2.58
N ILE A 218 10.00 -15.09 -2.51
CA ILE A 218 9.43 -14.54 -1.27
C ILE A 218 8.00 -14.07 -1.48
N TYR A 219 7.22 -14.21 -0.43
CA TYR A 219 6.01 -13.42 -0.18
C TYR A 219 6.28 -12.51 1.02
N VAL A 220 5.84 -11.26 0.93
CA VAL A 220 5.94 -10.30 2.03
C VAL A 220 4.58 -9.64 2.25
N GLY A 221 4.04 -9.77 3.46
CA GLY A 221 2.78 -9.14 3.81
C GLY A 221 1.99 -9.86 4.88
N ARG A 222 0.82 -9.29 5.23
CA ARG A 222 -0.10 -9.90 6.20
C ARG A 222 -0.64 -11.23 5.67
N LEU A 223 -0.78 -12.21 6.55
CA LEU A 223 -1.33 -13.53 6.22
C LEU A 223 -2.84 -13.50 6.39
N ASP A 224 -3.57 -13.27 5.29
CA ASP A 224 -5.03 -13.29 5.29
C ASP A 224 -5.62 -13.88 4.00
N PHE A 225 -6.79 -14.51 4.12
CA PHE A 225 -7.53 -15.11 3.01
C PHE A 225 -8.46 -14.14 2.27
N VAL A 226 -8.69 -12.95 2.79
CA VAL A 226 -9.65 -12.00 2.21
C VAL A 226 -8.99 -11.11 1.16
N GLN A 227 -7.88 -10.49 1.52
CA GLN A 227 -7.17 -9.54 0.67
C GLN A 227 -5.95 -10.16 0.02
N LYS A 228 -5.04 -10.74 0.81
CA LYS A 228 -3.72 -11.17 0.35
C LYS A 228 -3.73 -12.53 -0.34
N ARG A 229 -4.70 -13.39 -0.02
CA ARG A 229 -4.88 -14.71 -0.68
C ARG A 229 -3.59 -15.56 -0.70
N VAL A 230 -2.88 -15.60 0.43
CA VAL A 230 -1.53 -16.22 0.52
C VAL A 230 -1.54 -17.70 0.14
N TYR A 231 -2.64 -18.42 0.31
CA TYR A 231 -2.77 -19.80 -0.16
C TYR A 231 -2.46 -19.95 -1.66
N ARG A 232 -2.74 -18.92 -2.49
CA ARG A 232 -2.40 -18.94 -3.94
C ARG A 232 -0.88 -18.96 -4.18
N VAL A 233 -0.11 -18.36 -3.28
CA VAL A 233 1.36 -18.41 -3.30
C VAL A 233 1.82 -19.85 -3.07
N ILE A 234 1.24 -20.53 -2.08
CA ILE A 234 1.50 -21.94 -1.76
C ILE A 234 1.08 -22.85 -2.91
N ASP A 235 -0.12 -22.64 -3.46
CA ASP A 235 -0.61 -23.40 -4.63
C ASP A 235 0.32 -23.24 -5.84
N THR A 236 0.85 -22.03 -6.07
CA THR A 236 1.80 -21.80 -7.16
C THR A 236 3.12 -22.52 -6.89
N TRP A 237 3.62 -22.49 -5.66
CA TRP A 237 4.84 -23.19 -5.26
C TRP A 237 4.69 -24.71 -5.40
N ASN A 238 3.53 -25.27 -5.14
CA ASN A 238 3.25 -26.70 -5.32
C ASN A 238 3.53 -27.21 -6.75
N TYR A 239 3.37 -26.37 -7.78
CA TYR A 239 3.75 -26.73 -9.17
C TYR A 239 5.26 -26.59 -9.43
N LEU A 240 6.03 -25.98 -8.53
CA LEU A 240 7.45 -25.65 -8.74
C LEU A 240 8.39 -26.51 -7.88
N GLU A 241 7.99 -26.88 -6.68
CA GLU A 241 8.88 -27.44 -5.68
C GLU A 241 9.64 -28.68 -6.19
N GLU A 242 8.96 -29.69 -6.73
CA GLU A 242 9.63 -30.90 -7.22
C GLU A 242 10.51 -30.64 -8.46
N ARG A 243 10.12 -29.68 -9.31
CA ARG A 243 10.81 -29.35 -10.56
C ARG A 243 12.08 -28.52 -10.34
N PHE A 244 12.17 -27.83 -9.21
CA PHE A 244 13.27 -26.91 -8.88
C PHE A 244 13.80 -27.20 -7.46
N PRO A 245 14.55 -28.30 -7.26
CA PRO A 245 14.96 -28.77 -5.95
C PRO A 245 15.88 -27.80 -5.19
N ASP A 246 16.57 -26.91 -5.92
CA ASP A 246 17.47 -25.90 -5.32
C ASP A 246 16.75 -24.61 -4.89
N TRP A 247 15.46 -24.46 -5.20
CA TRP A 247 14.67 -23.30 -4.87
C TRP A 247 13.87 -23.52 -3.58
N ARG A 248 13.51 -22.42 -2.91
CA ARG A 248 12.63 -22.41 -1.72
C ARG A 248 11.62 -21.28 -1.79
N LEU A 249 10.54 -21.43 -1.04
CA LEU A 249 9.55 -20.40 -0.78
C LEU A 249 9.70 -19.90 0.65
N THR A 250 9.82 -18.58 0.83
CA THR A 250 9.86 -17.95 2.15
C THR A 250 8.70 -16.97 2.30
N ILE A 251 7.87 -17.17 3.31
CA ILE A 251 6.70 -16.37 3.63
C ILE A 251 7.04 -15.47 4.81
N VAL A 252 7.17 -14.16 4.53
CA VAL A 252 7.54 -13.13 5.49
C VAL A 252 6.30 -12.33 5.89
N GLY A 253 5.88 -12.46 7.12
CA GLY A 253 4.70 -11.82 7.66
C GLY A 253 3.95 -12.69 8.65
N ASP A 254 2.91 -12.11 9.23
CA ASP A 254 2.03 -12.79 10.18
C ASP A 254 0.58 -12.38 9.94
N GLY A 255 -0.37 -13.09 10.54
CA GLY A 255 -1.79 -12.80 10.41
C GLY A 255 -2.68 -13.93 10.91
N GLU A 256 -3.98 -13.64 10.92
CA GLU A 256 -5.00 -14.55 11.47
C GLU A 256 -5.09 -15.91 10.76
N ASP A 257 -4.65 -16.02 9.52
CA ASP A 257 -4.71 -17.24 8.73
C ASP A 257 -3.40 -18.04 8.71
N ARG A 258 -2.42 -17.70 9.55
CA ARG A 258 -1.11 -18.38 9.58
C ARG A 258 -1.24 -19.88 9.76
N GLU A 259 -1.95 -20.34 10.78
CA GLU A 259 -2.15 -21.76 11.08
C GLU A 259 -2.81 -22.52 9.93
N ASN A 260 -3.82 -21.89 9.30
CA ASN A 260 -4.49 -22.46 8.13
C ASN A 260 -3.54 -22.61 6.93
N LEU A 261 -2.61 -21.68 6.74
CA LEU A 261 -1.61 -21.73 5.66
C LEU A 261 -0.54 -22.78 5.94
N GLU A 262 -0.05 -22.91 7.18
CA GLU A 262 0.89 -23.96 7.59
C GLU A 262 0.26 -25.37 7.43
N ASN A 263 -1.02 -25.52 7.78
CA ASN A 263 -1.77 -26.75 7.53
C ASN A 263 -1.93 -27.03 6.03
N HIS A 264 -2.16 -26.00 5.21
CA HIS A 264 -2.25 -26.14 3.75
C HIS A 264 -0.92 -26.65 3.15
N VAL A 265 0.22 -26.11 3.57
CA VAL A 265 1.57 -26.59 3.19
C VAL A 265 1.74 -28.07 3.57
N SER A 266 1.33 -28.43 4.78
CA SER A 266 1.43 -29.81 5.28
C SER A 266 0.55 -30.77 4.49
N CYS A 267 -0.69 -30.39 4.16
CA CYS A 267 -1.61 -31.19 3.35
C CYS A 267 -1.09 -31.44 1.92
N LEU A 268 -0.37 -30.46 1.34
CA LEU A 268 0.27 -30.59 0.04
C LEU A 268 1.61 -31.34 0.08
N GLY A 269 2.12 -31.67 1.27
CA GLY A 269 3.39 -32.39 1.46
C GLY A 269 4.64 -31.59 1.11
N LEU A 270 4.53 -30.25 1.00
CA LEU A 270 5.64 -29.37 0.65
C LEU A 270 6.71 -29.34 1.75
N LYS A 271 7.99 -29.30 1.35
CA LYS A 271 9.14 -29.42 2.25
C LYS A 271 9.99 -28.16 2.34
N ARG A 272 10.00 -27.31 1.30
CA ARG A 272 10.86 -26.14 1.20
C ARG A 272 10.06 -24.84 1.26
N VAL A 273 9.14 -24.77 2.23
CA VAL A 273 8.37 -23.57 2.59
C VAL A 273 8.75 -23.19 4.02
N SER A 274 9.11 -21.92 4.24
CA SER A 274 9.35 -21.36 5.59
C SER A 274 8.41 -20.21 5.89
N PHE A 275 7.93 -20.13 7.14
CA PHE A 275 7.13 -19.03 7.68
C PHE A 275 7.96 -18.29 8.72
N GLU A 276 8.40 -17.07 8.35
CA GLU A 276 9.35 -16.28 9.15
C GLU A 276 8.66 -15.41 10.23
N GLY A 277 7.33 -15.33 10.21
CA GLY A 277 6.59 -14.40 11.05
C GLY A 277 6.79 -12.96 10.65
N PHE A 278 6.39 -12.03 11.51
CA PHE A 278 6.56 -10.61 11.28
C PHE A 278 8.05 -10.22 11.42
N GLN A 279 8.68 -9.89 10.31
CA GLN A 279 10.10 -9.51 10.23
C GLN A 279 10.29 -8.23 9.39
N ASN A 280 11.43 -7.55 9.58
CA ASN A 280 11.87 -6.52 8.64
C ASN A 280 12.24 -7.20 7.31
N PRO A 281 11.59 -6.83 6.19
CA PRO A 281 11.78 -7.53 4.92
C PRO A 281 13.11 -7.23 4.23
N LEU A 282 13.89 -6.28 4.71
CA LEU A 282 15.14 -5.82 4.09
C LEU A 282 16.11 -6.96 3.73
N ASN A 283 16.39 -7.86 4.69
CA ASN A 283 17.33 -8.96 4.46
C ASN A 283 16.79 -9.99 3.45
N TYR A 284 15.48 -10.16 3.38
CA TYR A 284 14.83 -11.02 2.40
C TYR A 284 14.89 -10.40 1.01
N TYR A 285 14.63 -9.11 0.85
CA TYR A 285 14.81 -8.42 -0.44
C TYR A 285 16.27 -8.44 -0.91
N LYS A 286 17.25 -8.37 -0.01
CA LYS A 286 18.68 -8.43 -0.39
C LYS A 286 19.04 -9.80 -1.00
N ARG A 287 18.48 -10.90 -0.53
CA ARG A 287 18.88 -12.25 -0.96
C ARG A 287 17.94 -12.89 -1.99
N ALA A 288 16.66 -12.63 -1.93
CA ALA A 288 15.66 -13.30 -2.78
C ALA A 288 15.77 -12.92 -4.25
N SER A 289 15.48 -13.87 -5.14
CA SER A 289 15.44 -13.67 -6.59
C SER A 289 14.08 -13.21 -7.11
N MET A 290 12.99 -13.68 -6.51
CA MET A 290 11.63 -13.44 -6.99
C MET A 290 10.69 -13.10 -5.84
N LEU A 291 9.69 -12.28 -6.14
CA LEU A 291 8.57 -11.97 -5.24
C LEU A 291 7.28 -12.41 -5.90
N LEU A 292 6.42 -13.10 -5.15
CA LEU A 292 5.10 -13.51 -5.62
C LEU A 292 4.01 -12.82 -4.79
N LEU A 293 3.13 -12.05 -5.45
CA LEU A 293 2.01 -11.35 -4.82
C LEU A 293 0.68 -11.70 -5.51
N THR A 294 -0.25 -12.26 -4.75
CA THR A 294 -1.50 -12.83 -5.28
C THR A 294 -2.77 -12.18 -4.72
N SER A 295 -2.64 -10.97 -4.21
CA SER A 295 -3.71 -10.21 -3.57
C SER A 295 -4.92 -9.99 -4.50
N ASP A 296 -6.13 -9.96 -3.94
CA ASP A 296 -7.35 -9.59 -4.67
C ASP A 296 -7.47 -8.08 -4.89
N PHE A 297 -6.87 -7.28 -4.04
CA PHE A 297 -6.81 -5.82 -4.17
C PHE A 297 -5.68 -5.23 -3.34
N GLU A 298 -5.12 -4.11 -3.80
CA GLU A 298 -4.07 -3.35 -3.12
C GLU A 298 -4.31 -1.85 -3.28
N GLY A 299 -3.78 -1.07 -2.35
CA GLY A 299 -3.72 0.37 -2.51
C GLY A 299 -2.67 0.80 -3.52
N PHE A 300 -1.49 0.20 -3.43
CA PHE A 300 -0.37 0.48 -4.33
C PHE A 300 0.50 -0.76 -4.57
N GLY A 301 0.85 -1.49 -3.50
CA GLY A 301 1.77 -2.62 -3.57
C GLY A 301 3.20 -2.23 -3.22
N LEU A 302 3.40 -1.61 -2.05
CA LEU A 302 4.72 -1.17 -1.56
C LEU A 302 5.78 -2.26 -1.66
N VAL A 303 5.45 -3.48 -1.30
CA VAL A 303 6.37 -4.64 -1.33
C VAL A 303 6.92 -4.92 -2.73
N ILE A 304 6.19 -4.53 -3.79
CA ILE A 304 6.64 -4.68 -5.18
C ILE A 304 7.77 -3.71 -5.44
N ILE A 305 7.55 -2.42 -5.22
CA ILE A 305 8.58 -1.38 -5.49
C ILE A 305 9.79 -1.52 -4.56
N GLU A 306 9.57 -1.96 -3.33
CA GLU A 306 10.64 -2.31 -2.39
C GLU A 306 11.48 -3.47 -2.93
N GLY A 307 10.86 -4.61 -3.26
CA GLY A 307 11.55 -5.76 -3.84
C GLY A 307 12.29 -5.40 -5.14
N MET A 308 11.62 -4.70 -6.07
CA MET A 308 12.23 -4.23 -7.32
C MET A 308 13.48 -3.38 -7.08
N SER A 309 13.49 -2.56 -6.04
CA SER A 309 14.64 -1.71 -5.72
C SER A 309 15.89 -2.50 -5.30
N PHE A 310 15.72 -3.76 -4.92
CA PHE A 310 16.81 -4.70 -4.64
C PHE A 310 17.02 -5.73 -5.77
N GLY A 311 16.36 -5.56 -6.91
CA GLY A 311 16.47 -6.48 -8.05
C GLY A 311 15.69 -7.79 -7.86
N VAL A 312 14.73 -7.84 -6.93
CA VAL A 312 13.79 -8.96 -6.83
C VAL A 312 12.77 -8.82 -7.94
N VAL A 313 12.64 -9.85 -8.79
CA VAL A 313 11.70 -9.84 -9.93
C VAL A 313 10.29 -10.12 -9.44
N PRO A 314 9.33 -9.20 -9.60
CA PRO A 314 7.97 -9.39 -9.14
C PRO A 314 7.14 -10.24 -10.11
N PHE A 315 6.38 -11.18 -9.56
CA PHE A 315 5.30 -11.92 -10.20
C PHE A 315 4.00 -11.59 -9.48
N VAL A 316 3.07 -10.94 -10.16
CA VAL A 316 1.90 -10.35 -9.50
C VAL A 316 0.61 -10.72 -10.20
N TYR A 317 -0.43 -11.01 -9.42
CA TYR A 317 -1.78 -11.15 -9.94
C TYR A 317 -2.38 -9.79 -10.28
N GLY A 318 -2.80 -9.60 -11.53
CA GLY A 318 -3.30 -8.33 -12.07
C GLY A 318 -4.73 -7.98 -11.62
N SER A 319 -5.04 -8.14 -10.34
CA SER A 319 -6.37 -7.92 -9.76
C SER A 319 -6.69 -6.46 -9.47
N TYR A 320 -5.72 -5.56 -9.55
CA TYR A 320 -5.87 -4.15 -9.28
C TYR A 320 -5.07 -3.28 -10.28
N PRO A 321 -5.62 -2.12 -10.70
CA PRO A 321 -5.03 -1.35 -11.79
C PRO A 321 -3.65 -0.77 -11.51
N ALA A 322 -3.34 -0.39 -10.26
CA ALA A 322 -2.05 0.23 -9.94
C ALA A 322 -0.85 -0.68 -10.26
N VAL A 323 -1.02 -2.01 -10.31
CA VAL A 323 0.07 -2.92 -10.68
C VAL A 323 0.59 -2.66 -12.09
N TYR A 324 -0.28 -2.24 -13.02
CA TYR A 324 0.08 -1.93 -14.41
C TYR A 324 0.81 -0.58 -14.55
N ASP A 325 0.75 0.29 -13.54
CA ASP A 325 1.57 1.52 -13.47
C ASP A 325 2.97 1.22 -12.90
N ILE A 326 3.10 0.13 -12.11
CA ILE A 326 4.35 -0.27 -11.45
C ILE A 326 5.15 -1.23 -12.34
N ILE A 327 4.50 -2.24 -12.93
CA ILE A 327 5.15 -3.32 -13.68
C ILE A 327 4.85 -3.17 -15.16
N ASP A 328 5.91 -3.11 -15.97
CA ASP A 328 5.84 -3.31 -17.41
C ASP A 328 6.02 -4.82 -17.67
N ASP A 329 4.93 -5.52 -18.03
CA ASP A 329 4.89 -6.99 -18.14
C ASP A 329 5.97 -7.53 -19.06
N ASN A 330 6.65 -8.59 -18.67
CA ASN A 330 7.82 -9.21 -19.33
C ASN A 330 9.08 -8.33 -19.44
N ILE A 331 9.08 -7.08 -18.93
CA ILE A 331 10.23 -6.17 -19.00
C ILE A 331 10.92 -6.06 -17.64
N ASN A 332 10.18 -5.80 -16.56
CA ASN A 332 10.72 -5.62 -15.22
C ASN A 332 9.99 -6.47 -14.15
N GLY A 333 9.12 -7.37 -14.60
CA GLY A 333 8.33 -8.29 -13.80
C GLY A 333 7.26 -8.93 -14.64
N PHE A 334 6.34 -9.67 -14.00
CA PHE A 334 5.26 -10.36 -14.67
C PHE A 334 3.92 -10.08 -14.02
N ILE A 335 2.91 -9.85 -14.86
CA ILE A 335 1.53 -9.74 -14.44
C ILE A 335 0.76 -10.96 -14.99
N LEU A 336 0.09 -11.69 -14.10
CA LEU A 336 -0.93 -12.64 -14.49
C LEU A 336 -2.27 -11.91 -14.54
N PRO A 337 -2.83 -11.65 -15.74
CA PRO A 337 -4.07 -10.88 -15.85
C PRO A 337 -5.24 -11.55 -15.14
N MET A 338 -6.12 -10.74 -14.55
CA MET A 338 -7.36 -11.22 -13.96
C MET A 338 -8.30 -11.73 -15.08
N THR A 339 -8.83 -12.94 -14.91
CA THR A 339 -9.83 -13.54 -15.79
C THR A 339 -11.08 -13.90 -15.02
N GLU A 340 -12.19 -14.24 -15.73
CA GLU A 340 -13.42 -14.74 -15.11
C GLU A 340 -13.21 -16.03 -14.31
N LYS A 341 -12.22 -16.84 -14.69
CA LYS A 341 -11.84 -18.07 -13.98
C LYS A 341 -11.05 -17.81 -12.69
N GLY A 342 -10.70 -16.54 -12.42
CA GLY A 342 -9.89 -16.15 -11.26
C GLY A 342 -8.40 -16.42 -11.46
N TYR A 343 -7.71 -16.66 -10.34
CA TYR A 343 -6.27 -16.91 -10.30
C TYR A 343 -5.92 -18.33 -10.79
N ASP A 344 -4.99 -18.45 -11.73
CA ASP A 344 -4.46 -19.72 -12.23
C ASP A 344 -3.02 -19.92 -11.71
N ALA A 345 -2.89 -20.74 -10.66
CA ALA A 345 -1.61 -21.06 -10.03
C ALA A 345 -0.65 -21.78 -10.99
N ALA A 346 -1.19 -22.68 -11.85
CA ALA A 346 -0.37 -23.41 -12.82
C ALA A 346 0.18 -22.47 -13.92
N GLN A 347 -0.61 -21.46 -14.34
CA GLN A 347 -0.15 -20.49 -15.31
C GLN A 347 0.92 -19.57 -14.71
N MET A 348 0.74 -19.12 -13.47
CA MET A 348 1.76 -18.35 -12.75
C MET A 348 3.04 -19.14 -12.59
N ALA A 349 2.94 -20.39 -12.16
CA ALA A 349 4.08 -21.30 -12.03
C ALA A 349 4.83 -21.51 -13.35
N ARG A 350 4.13 -21.61 -14.50
CA ARG A 350 4.78 -21.69 -15.82
C ARG A 350 5.62 -20.44 -16.11
N LYS A 351 5.05 -19.22 -15.92
CA LYS A 351 5.80 -17.96 -16.10
C LYS A 351 7.04 -17.90 -15.22
N MET A 352 6.93 -18.31 -13.95
CA MET A 352 8.06 -18.35 -13.01
C MET A 352 9.10 -19.38 -13.45
N ALA A 353 8.70 -20.58 -13.82
CA ALA A 353 9.59 -21.65 -14.26
C ALA A 353 10.43 -21.26 -15.48
N ASP A 354 9.89 -20.49 -16.42
CA ASP A 354 10.60 -20.00 -17.60
C ASP A 354 11.75 -19.05 -17.24
N VAL A 355 11.57 -18.27 -16.17
CA VAL A 355 12.62 -17.37 -15.66
C VAL A 355 13.63 -18.14 -14.78
N MET A 356 13.15 -19.09 -13.96
CA MET A 356 14.00 -19.92 -13.08
C MET A 356 15.02 -20.77 -13.88
N LYS A 357 14.69 -21.14 -15.13
CA LYS A 357 15.55 -21.92 -16.05
C LYS A 357 16.58 -21.05 -16.79
N CYS A 358 16.40 -19.73 -16.82
CA CYS A 358 17.22 -18.83 -17.63
C CYS A 358 17.82 -17.70 -16.76
N PRO A 359 19.03 -17.91 -16.18
CA PRO A 359 19.68 -16.91 -15.35
C PRO A 359 19.92 -15.57 -16.04
N GLU A 360 20.22 -15.58 -17.35
CA GLU A 360 20.45 -14.35 -18.11
C GLU A 360 19.17 -13.51 -18.21
N ARG A 361 18.02 -14.16 -18.46
CA ARG A 361 16.71 -13.51 -18.50
C ARG A 361 16.35 -12.95 -17.14
N TRP A 362 16.57 -13.72 -16.08
CA TRP A 362 16.34 -13.26 -14.71
C TRP A 362 17.20 -12.02 -14.41
N LEU A 363 18.50 -12.03 -14.75
CA LEU A 363 19.40 -10.92 -14.52
C LEU A 363 18.94 -9.65 -15.26
N GLN A 364 18.50 -9.79 -16.51
CA GLN A 364 17.97 -8.66 -17.29
C GLN A 364 16.70 -8.07 -16.64
N LEU A 365 15.73 -8.92 -16.24
CA LEU A 365 14.52 -8.51 -15.54
C LEU A 365 14.85 -7.80 -14.21
N SER A 366 15.79 -8.34 -13.45
CA SER A 366 16.26 -7.78 -12.20
C SER A 366 16.83 -6.37 -12.37
N LYS A 367 17.70 -6.16 -13.35
CA LYS A 367 18.25 -4.82 -13.69
C LYS A 367 17.15 -3.84 -14.10
N ASN A 368 16.20 -4.30 -14.92
CA ASN A 368 15.07 -3.48 -15.33
C ASN A 368 14.16 -3.14 -14.16
N ALA A 369 13.95 -4.08 -13.21
CA ALA A 369 13.19 -3.84 -11.98
C ALA A 369 13.83 -2.73 -11.13
N ILE A 370 15.14 -2.78 -10.91
CA ILE A 370 15.90 -1.72 -10.23
C ILE A 370 15.70 -0.38 -10.94
N SER A 371 15.87 -0.35 -12.27
CA SER A 371 15.70 0.87 -13.06
C SER A 371 14.30 1.47 -12.90
N LYS A 372 13.25 0.66 -13.02
CA LYS A 372 11.85 1.09 -12.85
C LYS A 372 11.58 1.59 -11.44
N SER A 373 12.14 0.95 -10.42
CA SER A 373 11.92 1.31 -9.02
C SER A 373 12.43 2.71 -8.67
N ASN A 374 13.37 3.27 -9.44
CA ASN A 374 13.87 4.63 -9.24
C ASN A 374 12.77 5.70 -9.37
N LEU A 375 11.70 5.43 -10.14
CA LEU A 375 10.55 6.32 -10.23
C LEU A 375 9.87 6.52 -8.86
N PHE A 376 10.00 5.56 -7.97
CA PHE A 376 9.42 5.54 -6.62
C PHE A 376 10.46 5.84 -5.53
N SER A 377 11.66 6.33 -5.91
CA SER A 377 12.65 6.77 -4.95
C SER A 377 12.14 7.93 -4.11
N LEU A 378 12.67 8.09 -2.89
CA LEU A 378 12.29 9.18 -1.99
C LEU A 378 12.42 10.55 -2.64
N GLU A 379 13.51 10.79 -3.36
CA GLU A 379 13.78 12.08 -4.01
C GLU A 379 12.79 12.36 -5.17
N ASN A 380 12.47 11.35 -5.99
CA ASN A 380 11.50 11.52 -7.08
C ASN A 380 10.10 11.75 -6.55
N VAL A 381 9.68 10.99 -5.54
CA VAL A 381 8.36 11.16 -4.92
C VAL A 381 8.28 12.49 -4.17
N TYR A 382 9.33 12.90 -3.46
CA TYR A 382 9.38 14.22 -2.84
C TYR A 382 9.27 15.35 -3.87
N SER A 383 9.95 15.23 -5.01
CA SER A 383 9.86 16.21 -6.10
C SER A 383 8.43 16.35 -6.64
N GLN A 384 7.70 15.23 -6.76
CA GLN A 384 6.27 15.27 -7.13
C GLN A 384 5.43 15.99 -6.06
N TRP A 385 5.63 15.65 -4.78
CA TRP A 385 4.98 16.32 -3.65
C TRP A 385 5.25 17.83 -3.66
N LYS A 386 6.51 18.23 -3.83
CA LYS A 386 6.91 19.64 -3.90
C LYS A 386 6.16 20.38 -5.00
N ASN A 387 6.08 19.81 -6.20
CA ASN A 387 5.34 20.38 -7.31
C ASN A 387 3.84 20.57 -7.00
N ASN A 388 3.24 19.62 -6.29
CA ASN A 388 1.84 19.71 -5.86
C ASN A 388 1.64 20.81 -4.80
N LEU A 389 2.53 20.89 -3.82
CA LEU A 389 2.52 21.93 -2.79
C LEU A 389 2.72 23.33 -3.37
N ASP A 390 3.66 23.52 -4.31
CA ASP A 390 3.94 24.79 -4.96
C ASP A 390 2.73 25.29 -5.75
N LYS A 391 2.03 24.42 -6.48
CA LYS A 391 0.78 24.75 -7.19
C LYS A 391 -0.34 25.22 -6.26
N MET A 392 -0.40 24.69 -5.04
CA MET A 392 -1.39 25.14 -4.04
C MET A 392 -1.09 26.54 -3.49
N ASN A 393 0.18 26.97 -3.47
CA ASN A 393 0.59 28.28 -2.97
C ASN A 393 0.42 29.39 -4.02
N VAL A 394 0.51 29.09 -5.32
CA VAL A 394 0.37 30.07 -6.41
C VAL A 394 -1.10 30.45 -6.66
N GLY A 395 -2.06 29.65 -6.18
CA GLY A 395 -3.51 29.85 -6.34
C GLY A 395 -4.23 30.49 -5.13
N GLY A 396 -3.48 31.10 -4.20
CA GLY A 396 -4.01 31.73 -2.98
C GLY A 396 -3.94 33.24 -2.99
#